data_0e8f2ca7a14d90b5450926a94107cb5e
#
_entry.id   0e8f2ca7a14d90b5450926a94107cb5e
#
_cell.length_a   1.000
_cell.length_b   1.000
_cell.length_c   1.000
_cell.angle_alpha   90.00
_cell.angle_beta   90.00
_cell.angle_gamma   90.00
#
_symmetry.space_group_name_H-M   'P 1'
#
loop_
_entity.id
_entity.type
_entity.pdbx_description
1 polymer ?
#
loop_
_entity_poly.entity_id
_entity_poly.type
_entity_poly.pdbx_seq_one_letter_code
_entity_poly.pdbx_strand_id
1 'polypeptide(L)'
;LSISLHRLENDIRKKVSLDVHLREWHSSIMLEGTVSTWDGLIIAGKMCTKRGYKGVVNRIRVNNLEIPEMRKPRLCDNFLNGKKFDVLIIGGGITGSAIARELSKWKLTILLVDKEEDLAMHASSRNDGMIHPGIESKIGSKRAIFNVRGNEMYTRISEELNVPIIRCGSSILYDNKWLAMAKPVLNIRAKKMGVIGARFLSADEVLKREPNIAVPIAGAIHFDTTGVTSPYKMTVAYAENAVENGAEVSLNTVVLSIKKNNEKIIGVETNRGTVIPKVVINAAGVFADKIADMVDDQFFSIHPRKGEIIFLDKKKGRLINGVIAKPSLALTSGNTKGGGIVKTVDGNVLIGPDAYEQPFTEDFTTNMNNINALMKKHFPIIKGLSPADVITYCAGIRAATYEEDFVIERSECVGNLVYAAGIQSPGFASAPAIAEEIEKIACKVLSEVMEVKAKENWKPRRKAIPDLSKMDYETRSKIIKENPSYGEIVCRCEGTSKGEIIDAINSLVPVYTVDGIKRRVRAGMGRCQGGFCLPTVMNILCDETGLPMTAITKKGNISNILVEETKNSAAYEVNINEEI
;
A
#
# COMPACT_ATOMS: atom_id res chain seq x y z
N LEU A 1 -4.81 -17.62 -32.08
CA LEU A 1 -5.84 -18.68 -32.04
C LEU A 1 -6.83 -18.29 -30.94
N SER A 2 -7.96 -17.68 -31.34
CA SER A 2 -9.05 -17.47 -30.41
C SER A 2 -9.59 -18.82 -29.98
N ILE A 3 -9.47 -19.14 -28.69
CA ILE A 3 -10.24 -20.23 -28.12
C ILE A 3 -11.71 -19.79 -28.27
N SER A 4 -12.54 -20.64 -28.88
CA SER A 4 -13.96 -20.36 -28.98
C SER A 4 -14.47 -20.09 -27.56
N LEU A 5 -15.05 -18.92 -27.29
CA LEU A 5 -15.64 -18.55 -26.00
C LEU A 5 -16.62 -19.62 -25.53
N HIS A 6 -17.36 -20.21 -26.46
CA HIS A 6 -18.28 -21.30 -26.16
C HIS A 6 -17.61 -22.53 -25.52
N ARG A 7 -16.42 -22.92 -26.00
CA ARG A 7 -15.66 -24.03 -25.38
C ARG A 7 -15.21 -23.65 -23.96
N LEU A 8 -14.70 -22.42 -23.77
CA LEU A 8 -14.29 -21.93 -22.46
C LEU A 8 -15.49 -21.84 -21.49
N GLU A 9 -16.64 -21.36 -21.95
CA GLU A 9 -17.86 -21.31 -21.18
C GLU A 9 -18.28 -22.72 -20.73
N ASN A 10 -18.27 -23.71 -21.62
CA ASN A 10 -18.60 -25.09 -21.29
C ASN A 10 -17.61 -25.69 -20.27
N ASP A 11 -16.31 -25.36 -20.36
CA ASP A 11 -15.31 -25.81 -19.39
C ASP A 11 -15.56 -25.21 -17.99
N ILE A 12 -15.94 -23.91 -17.94
CA ILE A 12 -16.30 -23.24 -16.67
C ILE A 12 -17.59 -23.82 -16.11
N ARG A 13 -18.61 -24.05 -16.94
CA ARG A 13 -19.89 -24.63 -16.53
C ARG A 13 -19.70 -26.02 -15.90
N LYS A 14 -18.87 -26.84 -16.48
CA LYS A 14 -18.54 -28.16 -15.93
C LYS A 14 -17.78 -28.11 -14.61
N LYS A 15 -16.93 -27.13 -14.43
CA LYS A 15 -16.00 -27.07 -13.28
C LYS A 15 -16.52 -26.22 -12.12
N VAL A 16 -17.34 -25.20 -12.38
CA VAL A 16 -17.73 -24.18 -11.40
C VAL A 16 -19.23 -24.09 -11.23
N SER A 17 -19.98 -23.74 -12.28
CA SER A 17 -21.44 -23.55 -12.23
C SER A 17 -22.05 -23.53 -13.61
N LEU A 18 -23.20 -24.19 -13.79
CA LEU A 18 -23.97 -24.21 -15.03
C LEU A 18 -24.55 -22.83 -15.41
N ASP A 19 -24.67 -21.91 -14.44
CA ASP A 19 -25.25 -20.57 -14.62
C ASP A 19 -24.18 -19.49 -14.94
N VAL A 20 -23.02 -19.88 -15.45
CA VAL A 20 -22.00 -18.92 -15.89
C VAL A 20 -22.05 -18.76 -17.40
N HIS A 21 -22.08 -17.49 -17.83
CA HIS A 21 -22.10 -17.06 -19.22
C HIS A 21 -20.90 -16.17 -19.54
N LEU A 22 -20.39 -16.28 -20.77
CA LEU A 22 -19.26 -15.48 -21.25
C LEU A 22 -19.67 -14.65 -22.45
N ARG A 23 -19.18 -13.39 -22.50
CA ARG A 23 -19.25 -12.54 -23.69
C ARG A 23 -18.00 -11.69 -23.85
N GLU A 24 -17.76 -11.20 -25.06
CA GLU A 24 -16.71 -10.21 -25.30
C GLU A 24 -17.15 -8.82 -24.83
N TRP A 25 -16.20 -8.07 -24.26
CA TRP A 25 -16.45 -6.73 -23.74
C TRP A 25 -15.13 -5.92 -23.74
N HIS A 26 -15.06 -4.82 -24.50
CA HIS A 26 -13.86 -3.96 -24.57
C HIS A 26 -12.54 -4.74 -24.72
N SER A 27 -12.46 -5.65 -25.69
CA SER A 27 -11.31 -6.55 -25.91
C SER A 27 -11.01 -7.51 -24.73
N SER A 28 -11.90 -7.62 -23.76
CA SER A 28 -11.80 -8.51 -22.59
C SER A 28 -12.91 -9.57 -22.61
N ILE A 29 -12.80 -10.56 -21.72
CA ILE A 29 -13.86 -11.53 -21.48
C ILE A 29 -14.68 -11.05 -20.27
N MET A 30 -15.99 -10.88 -20.46
CA MET A 30 -16.93 -10.64 -19.36
C MET A 30 -17.61 -11.95 -18.94
N LEU A 31 -17.64 -12.19 -17.62
CA LEU A 31 -18.35 -13.29 -16.98
C LEU A 31 -19.57 -12.74 -16.27
N GLU A 32 -20.71 -13.39 -16.46
CA GLU A 32 -22.00 -13.09 -15.80
C GLU A 32 -22.62 -14.38 -15.28
N GLY A 33 -23.54 -14.27 -14.31
CA GLY A 33 -24.24 -15.40 -13.72
C GLY A 33 -24.01 -15.55 -12.22
N THR A 34 -24.20 -16.77 -11.70
CA THR A 34 -24.13 -17.06 -10.27
C THR A 34 -23.26 -18.27 -9.96
N VAL A 35 -22.60 -18.23 -8.80
CA VAL A 35 -21.84 -19.36 -8.25
C VAL A 35 -22.14 -19.53 -6.75
N SER A 36 -21.88 -20.70 -6.21
CA SER A 36 -22.15 -21.02 -4.80
C SER A 36 -21.07 -20.51 -3.84
N THR A 37 -19.83 -20.26 -4.31
CA THR A 37 -18.70 -19.91 -3.45
C THR A 37 -17.82 -18.83 -4.07
N TRP A 38 -17.13 -18.08 -3.21
CA TRP A 38 -16.12 -17.09 -3.64
C TRP A 38 -14.95 -17.74 -4.42
N ASP A 39 -14.51 -18.93 -3.98
CA ASP A 39 -13.48 -19.68 -4.70
C ASP A 39 -13.92 -20.05 -6.11
N GLY A 40 -15.18 -20.40 -6.30
CA GLY A 40 -15.77 -20.63 -7.62
C GLY A 40 -15.67 -19.43 -8.53
N LEU A 41 -16.01 -18.22 -8.01
CA LEU A 41 -15.87 -16.95 -8.73
C LEU A 41 -14.41 -16.70 -9.15
N ILE A 42 -13.46 -16.91 -8.24
CA ILE A 42 -12.04 -16.74 -8.52
C ILE A 42 -11.53 -17.75 -9.57
N ILE A 43 -11.95 -19.01 -9.46
CA ILE A 43 -11.57 -20.05 -10.43
C ILE A 43 -12.12 -19.71 -11.82
N ALA A 44 -13.38 -19.31 -11.93
CA ALA A 44 -14.00 -18.91 -13.20
C ALA A 44 -13.23 -17.77 -13.86
N GLY A 45 -12.91 -16.71 -13.09
CA GLY A 45 -12.11 -15.59 -13.60
C GLY A 45 -10.72 -15.99 -14.06
N LYS A 46 -10.00 -16.82 -13.28
CA LYS A 46 -8.67 -17.35 -13.67
C LYS A 46 -8.72 -18.22 -14.93
N MET A 47 -9.79 -18.95 -15.16
CA MET A 47 -9.94 -19.74 -16.40
C MET A 47 -10.08 -18.84 -17.65
N CYS A 48 -10.50 -17.58 -17.48
CA CYS A 48 -10.65 -16.62 -18.57
C CYS A 48 -9.37 -15.90 -18.96
N THR A 49 -8.27 -16.03 -18.19
CA THR A 49 -6.97 -15.39 -18.51
C THR A 49 -6.30 -16.07 -19.71
N LYS A 50 -6.81 -15.85 -20.91
CA LYS A 50 -6.35 -16.50 -22.13
C LYS A 50 -5.70 -15.52 -23.11
N ARG A 51 -4.85 -16.05 -24.00
CA ARG A 51 -4.22 -15.24 -25.04
C ARG A 51 -5.28 -14.63 -25.97
N GLY A 52 -5.07 -13.39 -26.35
CA GLY A 52 -5.94 -12.66 -27.28
C GLY A 52 -6.94 -11.72 -26.63
N TYR A 53 -7.13 -11.82 -25.31
CA TYR A 53 -7.97 -10.88 -24.56
C TYR A 53 -7.11 -10.00 -23.65
N LYS A 54 -7.53 -8.73 -23.51
CA LYS A 54 -6.82 -7.71 -22.71
C LYS A 54 -6.97 -7.94 -21.22
N GLY A 55 -8.16 -8.39 -20.79
CA GLY A 55 -8.44 -8.63 -19.38
C GLY A 55 -9.70 -9.46 -19.13
N VAL A 56 -10.07 -9.57 -17.88
CA VAL A 56 -11.24 -10.29 -17.39
C VAL A 56 -12.14 -9.35 -16.61
N VAL A 57 -13.39 -9.19 -17.04
CA VAL A 57 -14.44 -8.48 -16.31
C VAL A 57 -15.35 -9.51 -15.64
N ASN A 58 -15.27 -9.62 -14.33
CA ASN A 58 -16.04 -10.61 -13.59
C ASN A 58 -17.24 -9.96 -12.89
N ARG A 59 -18.44 -10.19 -13.39
CA ARG A 59 -19.73 -9.75 -12.84
C ARG A 59 -20.55 -10.91 -12.26
N ILE A 60 -19.90 -12.04 -12.00
CA ILE A 60 -20.52 -13.19 -11.32
C ILE A 60 -20.96 -12.78 -9.90
N ARG A 61 -22.12 -13.23 -9.49
CA ARG A 61 -22.63 -13.09 -8.11
C ARG A 61 -22.39 -14.39 -7.34
N VAL A 62 -22.09 -14.27 -6.07
CA VAL A 62 -21.98 -15.43 -5.17
C VAL A 62 -23.26 -15.52 -4.36
N ASN A 63 -23.90 -16.70 -4.36
CA ASN A 63 -25.13 -16.92 -3.63
C ASN A 63 -24.93 -16.69 -2.12
N ASN A 64 -25.89 -16.00 -1.50
CA ASN A 64 -25.89 -15.71 -0.06
C ASN A 64 -24.66 -14.93 0.45
N LEU A 65 -23.93 -14.23 -0.45
CA LEU A 65 -22.82 -13.37 -0.09
C LEU A 65 -23.21 -11.90 -0.32
N GLU A 66 -23.36 -11.16 0.76
CA GLU A 66 -23.49 -9.70 0.72
C GLU A 66 -22.11 -9.06 0.86
N ILE A 67 -21.72 -8.27 -0.13
CA ILE A 67 -20.50 -7.45 -0.08
C ILE A 67 -20.90 -6.06 0.37
N PRO A 68 -20.37 -5.57 1.52
CA PRO A 68 -20.67 -4.23 2.00
C PRO A 68 -20.30 -3.17 0.97
N GLU A 69 -21.10 -2.12 0.91
CA GLU A 69 -20.76 -0.93 0.12
C GLU A 69 -19.45 -0.32 0.60
N MET A 70 -18.75 0.34 -0.33
CA MET A 70 -17.55 1.11 0.00
C MET A 70 -17.88 2.16 1.07
N ARG A 71 -17.08 2.19 2.12
CA ARG A 71 -17.19 3.20 3.19
C ARG A 71 -16.96 4.60 2.61
N LYS A 72 -17.87 5.50 2.89
CA LYS A 72 -17.78 6.92 2.52
C LYS A 72 -17.37 7.76 3.73
N PRO A 73 -16.60 8.83 3.55
CA PRO A 73 -16.31 9.78 4.62
C PRO A 73 -17.59 10.50 5.07
N ARG A 74 -17.63 10.93 6.33
CA ARG A 74 -18.77 11.73 6.87
C ARG A 74 -18.74 13.18 6.40
N LEU A 75 -17.55 13.69 6.06
CA LEU A 75 -17.40 15.05 5.55
C LEU A 75 -18.19 15.18 4.24
N CYS A 76 -19.06 16.18 4.18
CA CYS A 76 -19.80 16.52 2.97
C CYS A 76 -19.90 18.04 2.90
N ASP A 77 -19.27 18.63 1.89
CA ASP A 77 -19.23 20.08 1.68
C ASP A 77 -19.15 20.42 0.18
N ASN A 78 -18.99 21.70 -0.14
CA ASN A 78 -18.84 22.19 -1.51
C ASN A 78 -17.42 22.75 -1.77
N PHE A 79 -16.43 22.37 -0.99
CA PHE A 79 -15.06 22.95 -1.04
C PHE A 79 -14.40 22.81 -2.42
N LEU A 80 -14.66 21.73 -3.13
CA LEU A 80 -14.10 21.46 -4.47
C LEU A 80 -15.05 21.82 -5.61
N ASN A 81 -16.25 22.31 -5.33
CA ASN A 81 -17.26 22.52 -6.36
C ASN A 81 -16.84 23.55 -7.41
N GLY A 82 -16.82 23.13 -8.68
CA GLY A 82 -16.45 23.96 -9.82
C GLY A 82 -14.96 24.24 -9.98
N LYS A 83 -14.10 23.73 -9.09
CA LYS A 83 -12.66 23.91 -9.20
C LYS A 83 -12.10 23.16 -10.41
N LYS A 84 -11.18 23.80 -11.11
CA LYS A 84 -10.54 23.28 -12.32
C LYS A 84 -9.10 22.87 -12.02
N PHE A 85 -8.70 21.69 -12.48
CA PHE A 85 -7.33 21.19 -12.36
C PHE A 85 -6.87 20.64 -13.71
N ASP A 86 -5.57 20.71 -13.97
CA ASP A 86 -4.98 20.04 -15.14
C ASP A 86 -5.00 18.53 -14.92
N VAL A 87 -4.68 18.07 -13.70
CA VAL A 87 -4.68 16.65 -13.35
C VAL A 87 -5.44 16.41 -12.04
N LEU A 88 -6.35 15.44 -12.08
CA LEU A 88 -6.97 14.83 -10.90
C LEU A 88 -6.41 13.42 -10.72
N ILE A 89 -5.82 13.12 -9.56
CA ILE A 89 -5.33 11.80 -9.18
C ILE A 89 -6.27 11.21 -8.14
N ILE A 90 -6.85 10.03 -8.42
CA ILE A 90 -7.76 9.33 -7.50
C ILE A 90 -7.00 8.25 -6.75
N GLY A 91 -6.79 8.45 -5.43
CA GLY A 91 -6.13 7.53 -4.52
C GLY A 91 -4.77 8.02 -4.00
N GLY A 92 -4.70 8.28 -2.69
CA GLY A 92 -3.51 8.74 -1.94
C GLY A 92 -2.63 7.60 -1.41
N GLY A 93 -2.61 6.46 -2.11
CA GLY A 93 -1.64 5.39 -1.87
C GLY A 93 -0.26 5.73 -2.45
N ILE A 94 0.70 4.79 -2.29
CA ILE A 94 2.08 4.98 -2.77
C ILE A 94 2.14 5.36 -4.25
N THR A 95 1.29 4.77 -5.08
CA THR A 95 1.28 5.03 -6.53
C THR A 95 0.78 6.44 -6.82
N GLY A 96 -0.38 6.83 -6.31
CA GLY A 96 -0.93 8.17 -6.56
C GLY A 96 -0.06 9.28 -5.98
N SER A 97 0.52 9.08 -4.78
CA SER A 97 1.46 10.04 -4.18
C SER A 97 2.75 10.18 -4.99
N ALA A 98 3.31 9.07 -5.50
CA ALA A 98 4.48 9.10 -6.36
C ALA A 98 4.18 9.79 -7.70
N ILE A 99 3.02 9.54 -8.31
CA ILE A 99 2.56 10.19 -9.54
C ILE A 99 2.38 11.71 -9.31
N ALA A 100 1.79 12.11 -8.19
CA ALA A 100 1.65 13.53 -7.85
C ALA A 100 3.00 14.24 -7.78
N ARG A 101 4.02 13.60 -7.18
CA ARG A 101 5.38 14.11 -7.15
C ARG A 101 5.99 14.22 -8.56
N GLU A 102 5.90 13.18 -9.37
CA GLU A 102 6.48 13.19 -10.73
C GLU A 102 5.83 14.28 -11.59
N LEU A 103 4.51 14.42 -11.55
CA LEU A 103 3.78 15.47 -12.26
C LEU A 103 4.06 16.88 -11.71
N SER A 104 4.43 17.02 -10.43
CA SER A 104 4.76 18.31 -9.83
C SER A 104 6.02 18.97 -10.42
N LYS A 105 6.80 18.25 -11.24
CA LYS A 105 7.90 18.80 -12.05
C LYS A 105 7.45 19.76 -13.15
N TRP A 106 6.17 19.71 -13.50
CA TRP A 106 5.58 20.48 -14.60
C TRP A 106 4.73 21.64 -14.07
N LYS A 107 4.59 22.70 -14.84
CA LYS A 107 3.72 23.85 -14.53
C LYS A 107 2.25 23.43 -14.69
N LEU A 108 1.77 22.55 -13.82
CA LEU A 108 0.42 21.97 -13.79
C LEU A 108 -0.26 22.25 -12.45
N THR A 109 -1.58 22.40 -12.49
CA THR A 109 -2.44 22.35 -11.31
C THR A 109 -2.85 20.90 -11.06
N ILE A 110 -2.47 20.35 -9.90
CA ILE A 110 -2.63 18.92 -9.57
C ILE A 110 -3.46 18.80 -8.31
N LEU A 111 -4.50 17.97 -8.35
CA LEU A 111 -5.27 17.58 -7.17
C LEU A 111 -5.14 16.07 -6.95
N LEU A 112 -4.67 15.67 -5.78
CA LEU A 112 -4.69 14.30 -5.28
C LEU A 112 -5.85 14.14 -4.29
N VAL A 113 -6.78 13.23 -4.54
CA VAL A 113 -7.90 12.94 -3.64
C VAL A 113 -7.79 11.55 -3.05
N ASP A 114 -8.13 11.41 -1.75
CA ASP A 114 -8.31 10.11 -1.11
C ASP A 114 -9.56 10.12 -0.23
N LYS A 115 -10.28 9.00 -0.23
CA LYS A 115 -11.49 8.86 0.58
C LYS A 115 -11.23 8.76 2.08
N GLU A 116 -10.02 8.43 2.47
CA GLU A 116 -9.62 8.29 3.85
C GLU A 116 -9.18 9.64 4.46
N GLU A 117 -9.15 9.69 5.80
CA GLU A 117 -8.71 10.85 6.57
C GLU A 117 -7.19 11.07 6.56
N ASP A 118 -6.42 10.14 5.99
CA ASP A 118 -4.97 10.21 5.86
C ASP A 118 -4.50 9.43 4.63
N LEU A 119 -3.29 9.70 4.19
CA LEU A 119 -2.65 8.97 3.10
C LEU A 119 -2.29 7.53 3.50
N ALA A 120 -2.14 6.66 2.52
CA ALA A 120 -1.64 5.29 2.68
C ALA A 120 -2.48 4.40 3.61
N MET A 121 -3.74 4.68 3.83
CA MET A 121 -4.58 3.96 4.81
C MET A 121 -4.88 2.50 4.45
N HIS A 122 -4.70 2.11 3.19
CA HIS A 122 -4.91 0.76 2.67
C HIS A 122 -3.60 -0.02 2.48
N ALA A 123 -3.41 -0.68 1.34
CA ALA A 123 -2.26 -1.55 1.05
C ALA A 123 -0.89 -0.86 1.24
N SER A 124 -0.81 0.45 1.03
CA SER A 124 0.45 1.20 1.04
C SER A 124 1.10 1.30 2.42
N SER A 125 0.36 1.20 3.53
CA SER A 125 0.94 1.13 4.88
C SER A 125 0.91 -0.28 5.49
N ARG A 126 0.34 -1.25 4.78
CA ARG A 126 0.06 -2.60 5.29
C ARG A 126 0.82 -3.66 4.48
N ASN A 127 2.11 -3.40 4.27
CA ASN A 127 3.04 -4.28 3.58
C ASN A 127 4.37 -4.33 4.34
N ASP A 128 5.29 -5.18 3.89
CA ASP A 128 6.57 -5.45 4.56
C ASP A 128 7.65 -4.39 4.31
N GLY A 129 7.39 -3.39 3.48
CA GLY A 129 8.37 -2.35 3.11
C GLY A 129 9.54 -2.86 2.28
N MET A 130 9.46 -4.06 1.76
CA MET A 130 10.52 -4.67 0.99
C MET A 130 10.62 -4.06 -0.42
N ILE A 131 11.82 -3.63 -0.77
CA ILE A 131 12.20 -3.26 -2.13
C ILE A 131 12.71 -4.53 -2.81
N HIS A 132 11.79 -5.22 -3.50
CA HIS A 132 12.04 -6.51 -4.14
C HIS A 132 13.08 -6.42 -5.25
N PRO A 133 13.90 -7.46 -5.48
CA PRO A 133 14.94 -7.46 -6.54
C PRO A 133 14.36 -7.62 -7.95
N GLY A 134 13.13 -8.13 -8.11
CA GLY A 134 12.45 -8.24 -9.41
C GLY A 134 12.40 -9.64 -10.00
N ILE A 135 13.09 -10.64 -9.43
CA ILE A 135 13.24 -12.00 -10.02
C ILE A 135 11.95 -12.83 -10.08
N GLU A 136 10.95 -12.49 -9.29
CA GLU A 136 9.81 -13.35 -9.00
C GLU A 136 8.66 -13.25 -10.02
N SER A 137 8.57 -12.12 -10.73
CA SER A 137 7.51 -11.87 -11.70
C SER A 137 7.74 -12.61 -13.03
N LYS A 138 6.69 -12.74 -13.84
CA LYS A 138 6.81 -13.33 -15.19
C LYS A 138 7.70 -12.46 -16.06
N ILE A 139 8.63 -13.06 -16.78
CA ILE A 139 9.52 -12.35 -17.72
C ILE A 139 8.67 -11.58 -18.73
N GLY A 140 8.99 -10.30 -18.95
CA GLY A 140 8.30 -9.42 -19.89
C GLY A 140 6.97 -8.82 -19.39
N SER A 141 6.51 -9.17 -18.17
CA SER A 141 5.35 -8.53 -17.58
C SER A 141 5.67 -7.09 -17.12
N LYS A 142 4.64 -6.23 -17.06
CA LYS A 142 4.76 -4.87 -16.48
C LYS A 142 5.27 -4.95 -15.04
N ARG A 143 4.81 -5.94 -14.24
CA ARG A 143 5.32 -6.19 -12.88
C ARG A 143 6.82 -6.42 -12.83
N ALA A 144 7.38 -7.19 -13.76
CA ALA A 144 8.82 -7.44 -13.81
C ALA A 144 9.60 -6.17 -14.17
N ILE A 145 9.19 -5.49 -15.23
CA ILE A 145 9.85 -4.29 -15.76
C ILE A 145 9.86 -3.17 -14.73
N PHE A 146 8.69 -2.82 -14.19
CA PHE A 146 8.58 -1.72 -13.22
C PHE A 146 9.22 -2.04 -11.87
N ASN A 147 9.27 -3.33 -11.46
CA ASN A 147 9.93 -3.68 -10.21
C ASN A 147 11.45 -3.48 -10.29
N VAL A 148 12.10 -3.92 -11.35
CA VAL A 148 13.56 -3.77 -11.50
C VAL A 148 13.93 -2.28 -11.58
N ARG A 149 13.26 -1.53 -12.47
CA ARG A 149 13.46 -0.07 -12.58
C ARG A 149 13.21 0.66 -11.26
N GLY A 150 12.10 0.33 -10.58
CA GLY A 150 11.75 0.96 -9.30
C GLY A 150 12.77 0.65 -8.22
N ASN A 151 13.27 -0.60 -8.14
CA ASN A 151 14.32 -0.95 -7.18
C ASN A 151 15.57 -0.06 -7.33
N GLU A 152 16.04 0.15 -8.56
CA GLU A 152 17.19 0.99 -8.86
C GLU A 152 16.97 2.45 -8.42
N MET A 153 15.75 2.98 -8.58
CA MET A 153 15.42 4.37 -8.26
C MET A 153 15.36 4.65 -6.76
N TYR A 154 15.06 3.64 -5.92
CA TYR A 154 14.73 3.85 -4.51
C TYR A 154 15.85 4.50 -3.70
N THR A 155 17.13 4.23 -3.97
CA THR A 155 18.24 4.82 -3.20
C THR A 155 18.24 6.34 -3.37
N ARG A 156 18.23 6.83 -4.61
CA ARG A 156 18.16 8.27 -4.91
C ARG A 156 16.90 8.94 -4.32
N ILE A 157 15.76 8.32 -4.51
CA ILE A 157 14.48 8.86 -4.02
C ILE A 157 14.43 8.91 -2.48
N SER A 158 14.97 7.91 -1.83
CA SER A 158 15.10 7.85 -0.36
C SER A 158 15.92 9.02 0.18
N GLU A 159 17.02 9.37 -0.51
CA GLU A 159 17.85 10.54 -0.17
C GLU A 159 17.13 11.86 -0.44
N GLU A 160 16.48 12.00 -1.60
CA GLU A 160 15.71 13.19 -1.96
C GLU A 160 14.56 13.46 -0.97
N LEU A 161 13.84 12.42 -0.58
CA LEU A 161 12.68 12.52 0.30
C LEU A 161 13.03 12.42 1.80
N ASN A 162 14.29 12.19 2.12
CA ASN A 162 14.77 11.98 3.50
C ASN A 162 13.96 10.91 4.24
N VAL A 163 13.80 9.74 3.60
CA VAL A 163 13.16 8.56 4.18
C VAL A 163 14.20 7.43 4.26
N PRO A 164 14.44 6.83 5.42
CA PRO A 164 15.50 5.84 5.56
C PRO A 164 15.26 4.58 4.72
N ILE A 165 16.31 4.08 4.09
CA ILE A 165 16.36 2.80 3.39
C ILE A 165 17.57 2.00 3.87
N ILE A 166 17.43 0.68 3.98
CA ILE A 166 18.53 -0.23 4.28
C ILE A 166 18.63 -1.24 3.13
N ARG A 167 19.73 -1.26 2.41
CA ARG A 167 20.05 -2.27 1.40
C ARG A 167 20.64 -3.50 2.12
N CYS A 168 19.76 -4.32 2.69
CA CYS A 168 20.16 -5.45 3.55
C CYS A 168 20.31 -6.78 2.81
N GLY A 169 19.87 -6.85 1.55
CA GLY A 169 19.79 -8.10 0.80
C GLY A 169 18.65 -9.00 1.26
N SER A 170 18.39 -10.04 0.46
CA SER A 170 17.44 -11.09 0.82
C SER A 170 18.00 -12.48 0.52
N SER A 171 17.73 -13.44 1.40
CA SER A 171 18.16 -14.83 1.28
C SER A 171 16.95 -15.77 1.25
N ILE A 172 16.78 -16.50 0.14
CA ILE A 172 15.80 -17.57 0.01
C ILE A 172 16.50 -18.87 0.38
N LEU A 173 16.25 -19.36 1.58
CA LEU A 173 16.89 -20.56 2.14
C LEU A 173 16.40 -21.82 1.44
N TYR A 174 17.29 -22.77 1.22
CA TYR A 174 16.96 -24.11 0.76
C TYR A 174 17.71 -25.18 1.57
N ASP A 175 17.09 -26.36 1.72
CA ASP A 175 17.61 -27.52 2.47
C ASP A 175 18.15 -28.63 1.55
N ASN A 176 17.88 -28.57 0.26
CA ASN A 176 18.33 -29.55 -0.72
C ASN A 176 19.51 -29.04 -1.55
N LYS A 177 20.68 -29.68 -1.44
CA LYS A 177 21.90 -29.33 -2.17
C LYS A 177 21.72 -29.34 -3.72
N TRP A 178 20.81 -30.16 -4.24
CA TRP A 178 20.53 -30.24 -5.67
C TRP A 178 19.96 -28.93 -6.25
N LEU A 179 19.36 -28.07 -5.40
CA LEU A 179 18.88 -26.76 -5.84
C LEU A 179 20.04 -25.86 -6.35
N ALA A 180 21.25 -26.06 -5.86
CA ALA A 180 22.42 -25.32 -6.35
C ALA A 180 22.73 -25.60 -7.84
N MET A 181 22.29 -26.74 -8.38
CA MET A 181 22.42 -27.05 -9.81
C MET A 181 21.55 -26.17 -10.70
N ALA A 182 20.52 -25.50 -10.12
CA ALA A 182 19.69 -24.52 -10.83
C ALA A 182 20.40 -23.16 -11.06
N LYS A 183 21.64 -22.99 -10.59
CA LYS A 183 22.42 -21.74 -10.76
C LYS A 183 22.45 -21.21 -12.20
N PRO A 184 22.69 -22.02 -13.26
CA PRO A 184 22.67 -21.52 -14.63
C PRO A 184 21.28 -20.95 -15.03
N VAL A 185 20.21 -21.63 -14.62
CA VAL A 185 18.83 -21.22 -14.92
C VAL A 185 18.51 -19.89 -14.23
N LEU A 186 18.89 -19.75 -12.95
CA LEU A 186 18.72 -18.50 -12.21
C LEU A 186 19.49 -17.35 -12.87
N ASN A 187 20.75 -17.57 -13.27
CA ASN A 187 21.58 -16.55 -13.91
C ASN A 187 20.99 -16.09 -15.25
N ILE A 188 20.50 -17.03 -16.07
CA ILE A 188 19.82 -16.70 -17.33
C ILE A 188 18.54 -15.89 -17.05
N ARG A 189 17.75 -16.30 -16.06
CA ARG A 189 16.54 -15.59 -15.67
C ARG A 189 16.87 -14.19 -15.17
N ALA A 190 17.82 -14.04 -14.24
CA ALA A 190 18.25 -12.77 -13.69
C ALA A 190 18.73 -11.81 -14.80
N LYS A 191 19.57 -12.30 -15.72
CA LYS A 191 20.03 -11.52 -16.87
C LYS A 191 18.89 -11.06 -17.78
N LYS A 192 17.94 -11.95 -18.11
CA LYS A 192 16.78 -11.61 -18.94
C LYS A 192 15.85 -10.58 -18.28
N MET A 193 15.82 -10.54 -16.95
CA MET A 193 14.99 -9.62 -16.19
C MET A 193 15.73 -8.34 -15.77
N GLY A 194 17.03 -8.22 -16.02
CA GLY A 194 17.85 -7.09 -15.56
C GLY A 194 18.14 -7.10 -14.05
N VAL A 195 17.97 -8.24 -13.37
CA VAL A 195 18.22 -8.36 -11.92
C VAL A 195 19.70 -8.50 -11.66
N ILE A 196 20.28 -7.58 -10.89
CA ILE A 196 21.70 -7.55 -10.52
C ILE A 196 21.89 -8.18 -9.13
N GLY A 197 23.07 -8.77 -8.88
CA GLY A 197 23.46 -9.27 -7.57
C GLY A 197 22.75 -10.56 -7.12
N ALA A 198 22.21 -11.35 -8.07
CA ALA A 198 21.65 -12.66 -7.78
C ALA A 198 22.77 -13.71 -7.71
N ARG A 199 22.89 -14.41 -6.57
CA ARG A 199 23.94 -15.43 -6.37
C ARG A 199 23.49 -16.55 -5.43
N PHE A 200 24.17 -17.71 -5.55
CA PHE A 200 24.04 -18.81 -4.60
C PHE A 200 25.08 -18.65 -3.49
N LEU A 201 24.63 -18.76 -2.26
CA LEU A 201 25.46 -18.81 -1.05
C LEU A 201 25.47 -20.24 -0.50
N SER A 202 26.63 -20.70 -0.06
CA SER A 202 26.77 -21.92 0.75
C SER A 202 26.14 -21.75 2.13
N ALA A 203 25.90 -22.85 2.84
CA ALA A 203 25.38 -22.80 4.22
C ALA A 203 26.26 -21.95 5.13
N ASP A 204 27.60 -22.08 5.03
CA ASP A 204 28.56 -21.33 5.84
C ASP A 204 28.50 -19.82 5.56
N GLU A 205 28.37 -19.42 4.30
CA GLU A 205 28.22 -18.02 3.91
C GLU A 205 26.90 -17.43 4.42
N VAL A 206 25.83 -18.22 4.38
CA VAL A 206 24.52 -17.81 4.95
C VAL A 206 24.62 -17.64 6.46
N LEU A 207 25.19 -18.60 7.18
CA LEU A 207 25.34 -18.56 8.64
C LEU A 207 26.28 -17.43 9.11
N LYS A 208 27.27 -17.05 8.32
CA LYS A 208 28.09 -15.86 8.60
C LYS A 208 27.28 -14.58 8.52
N ARG A 209 26.32 -14.49 7.60
CA ARG A 209 25.44 -13.32 7.43
C ARG A 209 24.31 -13.30 8.46
N GLU A 210 23.72 -14.48 8.71
CA GLU A 210 22.53 -14.69 9.55
C GLU A 210 22.85 -15.77 10.61
N PRO A 211 23.63 -15.45 11.65
CA PRO A 211 24.14 -16.44 12.61
C PRO A 211 23.06 -17.07 13.48
N ASN A 212 21.85 -16.48 13.50
CA ASN A 212 20.74 -16.97 14.32
C ASN A 212 19.79 -17.91 13.56
N ILE A 213 20.11 -18.32 12.33
CA ILE A 213 19.34 -19.37 11.63
C ILE A 213 19.44 -20.67 12.43
N ALA A 214 18.29 -21.25 12.77
CA ALA A 214 18.17 -22.44 13.64
C ALA A 214 17.69 -23.69 12.89
N VAL A 215 17.38 -23.57 11.61
CA VAL A 215 16.92 -24.69 10.79
C VAL A 215 18.05 -25.23 9.91
N PRO A 216 18.07 -26.52 9.57
CA PRO A 216 19.00 -27.07 8.60
C PRO A 216 18.87 -26.38 7.25
N ILE A 217 20.00 -25.98 6.67
CA ILE A 217 20.09 -25.37 5.34
C ILE A 217 21.22 -26.00 4.52
N ALA A 218 21.05 -26.09 3.23
CA ALA A 218 22.10 -26.45 2.28
C ALA A 218 22.72 -25.19 1.64
N GLY A 219 22.02 -24.05 1.71
CA GLY A 219 22.44 -22.77 1.18
C GLY A 219 21.28 -21.80 1.01
N ALA A 220 21.51 -20.72 0.25
CA ALA A 220 20.48 -19.74 -0.11
C ALA A 220 20.69 -19.19 -1.52
N ILE A 221 19.59 -18.78 -2.16
CA ILE A 221 19.62 -17.84 -3.27
C ILE A 221 19.58 -16.44 -2.66
N HIS A 222 20.60 -15.64 -2.90
CA HIS A 222 20.76 -14.31 -2.33
C HIS A 222 20.65 -13.22 -3.39
N PHE A 223 20.05 -12.08 -3.01
CA PHE A 223 19.87 -10.90 -3.85
C PHE A 223 20.38 -9.67 -3.11
N ASP A 224 21.50 -9.12 -3.56
CA ASP A 224 22.15 -7.97 -2.91
C ASP A 224 21.33 -6.68 -3.01
N THR A 225 20.54 -6.52 -4.09
CA THR A 225 19.77 -5.30 -4.37
C THR A 225 18.48 -5.16 -3.56
N THR A 226 18.11 -6.19 -2.79
CA THR A 226 16.96 -6.09 -1.90
C THR A 226 17.20 -5.04 -0.82
N GLY A 227 16.19 -4.22 -0.57
CA GLY A 227 16.19 -3.26 0.52
C GLY A 227 14.90 -3.30 1.31
N VAL A 228 14.88 -2.54 2.40
CA VAL A 228 13.68 -2.28 3.20
C VAL A 228 13.59 -0.79 3.51
N THR A 229 12.37 -0.25 3.53
CA THR A 229 12.08 1.14 3.91
C THR A 229 10.76 1.21 4.65
N SER A 230 10.38 2.39 5.16
CA SER A 230 9.06 2.58 5.77
C SER A 230 8.01 2.88 4.70
N PRO A 231 7.06 1.97 4.44
CA PRO A 231 6.08 2.16 3.36
C PRO A 231 5.21 3.39 3.57
N TYR A 232 4.77 3.61 4.81
CA TYR A 232 3.95 4.74 5.15
C TYR A 232 4.71 6.07 5.02
N LYS A 233 5.90 6.18 5.65
CA LYS A 233 6.72 7.40 5.56
C LYS A 233 7.07 7.75 4.12
N MET A 234 7.35 6.75 3.29
CA MET A 234 7.64 6.96 1.87
C MET A 234 6.43 7.53 1.12
N THR A 235 5.23 6.98 1.36
CA THR A 235 3.99 7.48 0.72
C THR A 235 3.70 8.93 1.10
N VAL A 236 3.77 9.25 2.38
CA VAL A 236 3.57 10.62 2.88
C VAL A 236 4.63 11.56 2.31
N ALA A 237 5.89 11.14 2.29
CA ALA A 237 7.00 11.94 1.78
C ALA A 237 6.84 12.30 0.29
N TYR A 238 6.34 11.38 -0.53
CA TYR A 238 5.99 11.68 -1.92
C TYR A 238 4.92 12.77 -2.03
N ALA A 239 3.84 12.66 -1.26
CA ALA A 239 2.75 13.63 -1.29
C ALA A 239 3.18 14.99 -0.73
N GLU A 240 3.93 15.03 0.39
CA GLU A 240 4.45 16.29 0.94
C GLU A 240 5.39 16.99 -0.04
N ASN A 241 6.26 16.26 -0.74
CA ASN A 241 7.12 16.86 -1.76
C ASN A 241 6.30 17.35 -2.96
N ALA A 242 5.22 16.67 -3.34
CA ALA A 242 4.29 17.18 -4.36
C ALA A 242 3.62 18.48 -3.91
N VAL A 243 3.15 18.56 -2.64
CA VAL A 243 2.53 19.76 -2.07
C VAL A 243 3.53 20.91 -1.98
N GLU A 244 4.78 20.68 -1.56
CA GLU A 244 5.85 21.68 -1.57
C GLU A 244 6.08 22.24 -2.97
N ASN A 245 5.82 21.45 -3.99
CA ASN A 245 5.90 21.85 -5.40
C ASN A 245 4.55 22.29 -6.00
N GLY A 246 3.52 22.57 -5.17
CA GLY A 246 2.28 23.21 -5.56
C GLY A 246 1.15 22.28 -5.98
N ALA A 247 1.22 20.98 -5.66
CA ALA A 247 0.08 20.09 -5.74
C ALA A 247 -0.86 20.30 -4.55
N GLU A 248 -2.16 20.07 -4.74
CA GLU A 248 -3.17 20.05 -3.68
C GLU A 248 -3.50 18.60 -3.28
N VAL A 249 -3.71 18.36 -1.98
CA VAL A 249 -4.18 17.07 -1.44
C VAL A 249 -5.51 17.31 -0.74
N SER A 250 -6.53 16.53 -1.10
CA SER A 250 -7.85 16.56 -0.46
C SER A 250 -8.18 15.18 0.09
N LEU A 251 -8.06 15.05 1.40
CA LEU A 251 -8.42 13.85 2.16
C LEU A 251 -9.93 13.87 2.47
N ASN A 252 -10.48 12.75 2.96
CA ASN A 252 -11.92 12.58 3.14
C ASN A 252 -12.71 12.92 1.88
N THR A 253 -12.15 12.62 0.70
CA THR A 253 -12.73 12.97 -0.60
C THR A 253 -12.89 11.72 -1.45
N VAL A 254 -14.13 11.24 -1.54
CA VAL A 254 -14.51 10.05 -2.32
C VAL A 254 -15.13 10.47 -3.64
N VAL A 255 -14.73 9.79 -4.73
CA VAL A 255 -15.39 9.92 -6.04
C VAL A 255 -16.71 9.14 -5.99
N LEU A 256 -17.79 9.83 -6.30
CA LEU A 256 -19.16 9.29 -6.28
C LEU A 256 -19.65 8.92 -7.68
N SER A 257 -19.35 9.76 -8.67
CA SER A 257 -19.68 9.54 -10.09
C SER A 257 -18.75 10.34 -11.00
N ILE A 258 -18.72 9.98 -12.28
CA ILE A 258 -17.92 10.67 -13.30
C ILE A 258 -18.81 11.03 -14.48
N LYS A 259 -18.82 12.32 -14.84
CA LYS A 259 -19.57 12.83 -15.98
C LYS A 259 -18.72 12.81 -17.24
N LYS A 260 -19.23 12.18 -18.28
CA LYS A 260 -18.63 12.15 -19.63
C LYS A 260 -19.42 12.99 -20.61
N ASN A 261 -18.72 13.55 -21.59
CA ASN A 261 -19.30 14.00 -22.85
C ASN A 261 -18.54 13.26 -23.97
N ASN A 262 -19.23 12.38 -24.67
CA ASN A 262 -18.61 11.41 -25.60
C ASN A 262 -17.46 10.64 -24.93
N GLU A 263 -16.27 10.71 -25.49
CA GLU A 263 -15.05 10.01 -25.04
C GLU A 263 -14.19 10.81 -24.06
N LYS A 264 -14.75 11.86 -23.41
CA LYS A 264 -13.98 12.68 -22.45
C LYS A 264 -14.71 12.88 -21.14
N ILE A 265 -13.99 12.78 -20.04
CA ILE A 265 -14.44 13.18 -18.71
C ILE A 265 -14.49 14.71 -18.69
N ILE A 266 -15.63 15.26 -18.30
CA ILE A 266 -15.88 16.70 -18.15
C ILE A 266 -16.08 17.12 -16.70
N GLY A 267 -16.31 16.18 -15.78
CA GLY A 267 -16.49 16.42 -14.36
C GLY A 267 -16.42 15.17 -13.55
N VAL A 268 -15.89 15.27 -12.32
CA VAL A 268 -15.82 14.20 -11.32
C VAL A 268 -16.54 14.66 -10.07
N GLU A 269 -17.64 14.00 -9.74
CA GLU A 269 -18.45 14.29 -8.56
C GLU A 269 -17.84 13.63 -7.34
N THR A 270 -17.68 14.41 -6.28
CA THR A 270 -17.17 13.96 -4.98
C THR A 270 -18.14 14.36 -3.88
N ASN A 271 -17.97 13.81 -2.66
CA ASN A 271 -18.67 14.28 -1.47
C ASN A 271 -18.34 15.74 -1.09
N ARG A 272 -17.36 16.36 -1.77
CA ARG A 272 -16.91 17.75 -1.54
C ARG A 272 -17.17 18.68 -2.73
N GLY A 273 -18.04 18.28 -3.65
CA GLY A 273 -18.41 19.01 -4.87
C GLY A 273 -17.80 18.43 -6.14
N THR A 274 -18.09 19.05 -7.27
CA THR A 274 -17.66 18.60 -8.60
C THR A 274 -16.33 19.23 -8.99
N VAL A 275 -15.35 18.40 -9.32
CA VAL A 275 -14.03 18.80 -9.87
C VAL A 275 -14.08 18.73 -11.40
N ILE A 276 -13.44 19.69 -12.07
CA ILE A 276 -13.35 19.76 -13.53
C ILE A 276 -11.88 19.53 -13.96
N PRO A 277 -11.45 18.29 -14.22
CA PRO A 277 -10.08 17.98 -14.60
C PRO A 277 -9.90 17.97 -16.12
N LYS A 278 -8.68 18.27 -16.62
CA LYS A 278 -8.30 18.00 -18.01
C LYS A 278 -7.91 16.52 -18.19
N VAL A 279 -7.22 15.93 -17.20
CA VAL A 279 -6.82 14.50 -17.17
C VAL A 279 -7.19 13.91 -15.82
N VAL A 280 -7.70 12.69 -15.83
CA VAL A 280 -7.98 11.89 -14.63
C VAL A 280 -7.02 10.71 -14.58
N ILE A 281 -6.36 10.48 -13.44
CA ILE A 281 -5.50 9.32 -13.19
C ILE A 281 -6.17 8.44 -12.15
N ASN A 282 -6.53 7.22 -12.56
CA ASN A 282 -7.12 6.23 -11.69
C ASN A 282 -6.03 5.41 -10.98
N ALA A 283 -5.70 5.81 -9.75
CA ALA A 283 -4.79 5.12 -8.84
C ALA A 283 -5.52 4.61 -7.57
N ALA A 284 -6.83 4.28 -7.70
CA ALA A 284 -7.75 3.99 -6.60
C ALA A 284 -7.55 2.60 -5.94
N GLY A 285 -6.44 1.91 -6.22
CA GLY A 285 -6.10 0.63 -5.58
C GLY A 285 -7.19 -0.42 -5.78
N VAL A 286 -7.73 -0.96 -4.69
CA VAL A 286 -8.77 -2.01 -4.73
C VAL A 286 -10.10 -1.54 -5.32
N PHE A 287 -10.29 -0.24 -5.54
CA PHE A 287 -11.48 0.34 -6.16
C PHE A 287 -11.27 0.80 -7.60
N ALA A 288 -10.11 0.51 -8.21
CA ALA A 288 -9.79 1.04 -9.53
C ALA A 288 -10.72 0.49 -10.64
N ASP A 289 -11.20 -0.72 -10.53
CA ASP A 289 -12.18 -1.29 -11.44
C ASP A 289 -13.56 -0.62 -11.31
N LYS A 290 -13.93 -0.12 -10.11
CA LYS A 290 -15.16 0.64 -9.88
C LYS A 290 -15.10 2.02 -10.54
N ILE A 291 -13.94 2.68 -10.48
CA ILE A 291 -13.73 3.95 -11.21
C ILE A 291 -13.81 3.73 -12.72
N ALA A 292 -13.28 2.62 -13.24
CA ALA A 292 -13.41 2.25 -14.64
C ALA A 292 -14.87 1.98 -15.05
N ASP A 293 -15.65 1.33 -14.19
CA ASP A 293 -17.08 1.05 -14.40
C ASP A 293 -17.92 2.35 -14.44
N MET A 294 -17.59 3.38 -13.64
CA MET A 294 -18.27 4.68 -13.65
C MET A 294 -18.22 5.40 -15.01
N VAL A 295 -17.32 5.01 -15.89
CA VAL A 295 -17.15 5.59 -17.23
C VAL A 295 -17.39 4.57 -18.35
N ASP A 296 -17.97 3.42 -18.07
CA ASP A 296 -18.21 2.30 -18.98
C ASP A 296 -16.93 1.79 -19.69
N ASP A 297 -15.76 1.92 -19.02
CA ASP A 297 -14.47 1.49 -19.56
C ASP A 297 -13.84 0.38 -18.69
N GLN A 298 -14.67 -0.40 -18.01
CA GLN A 298 -14.18 -1.55 -17.26
C GLN A 298 -13.74 -2.66 -18.22
N PHE A 299 -12.44 -2.96 -18.27
CA PHE A 299 -11.88 -4.06 -19.06
C PHE A 299 -11.07 -5.05 -18.19
N PHE A 300 -11.00 -4.81 -16.90
CA PHE A 300 -10.39 -5.65 -15.87
C PHE A 300 -11.26 -5.68 -14.61
N SER A 301 -11.06 -6.68 -13.77
CA SER A 301 -11.64 -6.72 -12.42
C SER A 301 -10.56 -6.92 -11.38
N ILE A 302 -10.79 -6.32 -10.23
CA ILE A 302 -9.95 -6.49 -9.06
C ILE A 302 -10.63 -7.45 -8.10
N HIS A 303 -9.92 -8.51 -7.73
CA HIS A 303 -10.33 -9.39 -6.64
C HIS A 303 -9.45 -9.14 -5.42
N PRO A 304 -10.05 -8.84 -4.25
CA PRO A 304 -9.30 -8.53 -3.06
C PRO A 304 -8.49 -9.73 -2.58
N ARG A 305 -7.17 -9.54 -2.40
CA ARG A 305 -6.27 -10.55 -1.85
C ARG A 305 -5.67 -10.07 -0.54
N LYS A 306 -6.12 -10.62 0.56
CA LYS A 306 -5.69 -10.23 1.90
C LYS A 306 -4.34 -10.84 2.25
N GLY A 307 -3.55 -10.13 3.04
CA GLY A 307 -2.31 -10.62 3.60
C GLY A 307 -2.12 -10.10 5.01
N GLU A 308 -1.81 -10.98 5.93
CA GLU A 308 -1.64 -10.70 7.35
C GLU A 308 -0.16 -10.65 7.73
N ILE A 309 0.17 -9.78 8.67
CA ILE A 309 1.53 -9.46 9.09
C ILE A 309 1.60 -9.42 10.60
N ILE A 310 2.68 -9.96 11.15
CA ILE A 310 3.02 -9.93 12.58
C ILE A 310 4.18 -8.97 12.79
N PHE A 311 4.08 -8.05 13.74
CA PHE A 311 5.19 -7.21 14.18
C PHE A 311 5.70 -7.68 15.54
N LEU A 312 7.01 -7.86 15.63
CA LEU A 312 7.72 -8.17 16.86
C LEU A 312 8.43 -6.94 17.42
N ASP A 313 8.70 -6.98 18.72
CA ASP A 313 9.47 -5.96 19.45
C ASP A 313 10.81 -5.69 18.75
N LYS A 314 11.19 -4.42 18.64
CA LYS A 314 12.45 -3.99 18.02
C LYS A 314 13.71 -4.56 18.72
N LYS A 315 13.62 -5.00 19.97
CA LYS A 315 14.70 -5.72 20.65
C LYS A 315 15.14 -6.99 19.92
N LYS A 316 14.24 -7.56 19.10
CA LYS A 316 14.52 -8.76 18.28
C LYS A 316 15.18 -8.45 16.95
N GLY A 317 15.18 -7.20 16.51
CA GLY A 317 15.84 -6.78 15.27
C GLY A 317 17.33 -7.06 15.18
N ARG A 318 18.00 -7.20 16.35
CA ARG A 318 19.42 -7.62 16.42
C ARG A 318 19.66 -9.07 15.99
N LEU A 319 18.61 -9.89 15.96
CA LEU A 319 18.71 -11.31 15.60
C LEU A 319 18.77 -11.52 14.08
N ILE A 320 18.46 -10.51 13.29
CA ILE A 320 18.29 -10.61 11.84
C ILE A 320 19.03 -9.44 11.17
N ASN A 321 19.74 -9.73 10.08
CA ASN A 321 20.49 -8.71 9.35
C ASN A 321 19.81 -8.32 8.01
N GLY A 322 19.16 -9.26 7.35
CA GLY A 322 18.49 -9.04 6.06
C GLY A 322 17.06 -9.55 6.00
N VAL A 323 16.58 -9.80 4.80
CA VAL A 323 15.30 -10.46 4.54
C VAL A 323 15.52 -11.96 4.38
N ILE A 324 14.79 -12.79 5.11
CA ILE A 324 14.92 -14.24 5.10
C ILE A 324 13.59 -14.86 4.68
N ALA A 325 13.60 -15.72 3.67
CA ALA A 325 12.47 -16.53 3.26
C ALA A 325 12.88 -18.00 3.18
N LYS A 326 12.01 -18.90 3.63
CA LYS A 326 12.13 -20.35 3.39
C LYS A 326 10.85 -20.82 2.71
N PRO A 327 10.88 -21.13 1.40
CA PRO A 327 9.72 -21.64 0.70
C PRO A 327 9.27 -22.97 1.32
N SER A 328 7.96 -23.16 1.44
CA SER A 328 7.40 -24.50 1.73
C SER A 328 7.39 -25.31 0.44
N LEU A 329 7.86 -26.54 0.48
CA LEU A 329 7.71 -27.51 -0.62
C LEU A 329 6.25 -27.96 -0.81
N ALA A 330 5.37 -27.70 0.14
CA ALA A 330 3.95 -27.93 -0.03
C ALA A 330 3.45 -26.95 -1.11
N LEU A 331 3.01 -27.50 -2.22
CA LEU A 331 2.27 -26.83 -3.29
C LEU A 331 0.91 -26.33 -2.75
N THR A 332 0.94 -25.41 -1.80
CA THR A 332 -0.25 -24.69 -1.37
C THR A 332 -0.59 -23.70 -2.46
N SER A 333 -1.76 -23.85 -3.02
CA SER A 333 -2.47 -22.95 -3.95
C SER A 333 -1.68 -21.73 -4.43
N GLY A 334 -1.24 -21.75 -5.63
CA GLY A 334 -0.33 -20.98 -6.45
C GLY A 334 -0.20 -19.45 -6.34
N ASN A 335 -0.67 -18.81 -5.28
CA ASN A 335 -0.70 -17.33 -5.20
C ASN A 335 0.12 -16.74 -4.07
N THR A 336 0.78 -17.53 -3.22
CA THR A 336 1.54 -17.00 -2.09
C THR A 336 3.01 -17.37 -2.18
N LYS A 337 3.87 -16.39 -2.01
CA LYS A 337 5.31 -16.58 -1.79
C LYS A 337 5.60 -17.13 -0.39
N GLY A 338 4.57 -17.31 0.43
CA GLY A 338 4.65 -17.87 1.77
C GLY A 338 5.20 -16.96 2.84
N GLY A 339 5.33 -15.65 2.58
CA GLY A 339 5.87 -14.66 3.51
C GLY A 339 7.38 -14.79 3.76
N GLY A 340 7.90 -13.92 4.60
CA GLY A 340 9.30 -13.86 5.01
C GLY A 340 9.46 -13.31 6.42
N ILE A 341 10.70 -13.21 6.85
CA ILE A 341 11.13 -12.54 8.08
C ILE A 341 11.92 -11.32 7.63
N VAL A 342 11.48 -10.13 8.01
CA VAL A 342 12.01 -8.86 7.53
C VAL A 342 12.42 -8.00 8.73
N LYS A 343 13.64 -7.49 8.73
CA LYS A 343 14.03 -6.43 9.66
C LYS A 343 13.61 -5.10 9.08
N THR A 344 12.72 -4.38 9.76
CA THR A 344 12.28 -3.05 9.31
C THR A 344 13.36 -1.99 9.56
N VAL A 345 13.26 -0.85 8.87
CA VAL A 345 14.19 0.29 9.07
C VAL A 345 14.15 0.88 10.47
N ASP A 346 13.08 0.62 11.21
CA ASP A 346 12.92 1.08 12.60
C ASP A 346 13.36 0.02 13.62
N GLY A 347 13.88 -1.13 13.16
CA GLY A 347 14.45 -2.18 14.00
C GLY A 347 13.46 -3.25 14.48
N ASN A 348 12.18 -3.17 14.14
CA ASN A 348 11.24 -4.26 14.41
C ASN A 348 11.52 -5.47 13.50
N VAL A 349 11.10 -6.65 13.91
CA VAL A 349 10.99 -7.81 13.03
C VAL A 349 9.55 -7.94 12.57
N LEU A 350 9.37 -8.08 11.27
CA LEU A 350 8.10 -8.30 10.63
C LEU A 350 8.08 -9.72 10.05
N ILE A 351 6.98 -10.44 10.26
CA ILE A 351 6.76 -11.79 9.74
C ILE A 351 5.52 -11.80 8.87
N GLY A 352 5.63 -12.37 7.70
CA GLY A 352 4.59 -12.40 6.68
C GLY A 352 5.01 -11.64 5.41
N PRO A 353 4.03 -11.15 4.63
CA PRO A 353 2.61 -11.48 4.72
C PRO A 353 2.29 -12.87 4.17
N ASP A 354 1.18 -13.45 4.60
CA ASP A 354 0.51 -14.52 3.87
C ASP A 354 -0.28 -13.95 2.65
N ALA A 355 -1.09 -14.77 2.00
CA ALA A 355 -1.98 -14.30 0.95
C ALA A 355 -3.13 -15.28 0.72
N TYR A 356 -4.36 -14.78 0.79
CA TYR A 356 -5.56 -15.53 0.47
C TYR A 356 -6.62 -14.62 -0.17
N GLU A 357 -7.44 -15.22 -1.01
CA GLU A 357 -8.53 -14.53 -1.68
C GLU A 357 -9.69 -14.31 -0.72
N GLN A 358 -10.34 -13.14 -0.78
CA GLN A 358 -11.52 -12.82 0.00
C GLN A 358 -12.43 -11.84 -0.75
N PRO A 359 -13.74 -11.77 -0.42
CA PRO A 359 -14.67 -10.88 -1.13
C PRO A 359 -14.61 -9.41 -0.68
N PHE A 360 -14.12 -9.13 0.53
CA PHE A 360 -14.26 -7.83 1.17
C PHE A 360 -13.08 -6.90 0.87
N THR A 361 -13.35 -5.73 0.31
CA THR A 361 -12.34 -4.72 -0.06
C THR A 361 -11.81 -3.91 1.11
N GLU A 362 -12.52 -3.88 2.23
CA GLU A 362 -12.20 -3.06 3.42
C GLU A 362 -12.16 -3.87 4.72
N ASP A 363 -12.09 -5.18 4.66
CA ASP A 363 -11.90 -6.02 5.85
C ASP A 363 -10.41 -6.15 6.21
N PHE A 364 -9.96 -5.32 7.13
CA PHE A 364 -8.60 -5.30 7.66
C PHE A 364 -8.46 -6.09 8.98
N THR A 365 -9.43 -6.92 9.35
CA THR A 365 -9.32 -7.81 10.51
C THR A 365 -8.23 -8.85 10.31
N THR A 366 -7.70 -9.39 11.39
CA THR A 366 -6.74 -10.49 11.36
C THR A 366 -7.37 -11.77 11.87
N ASN A 367 -6.99 -12.92 11.30
CA ASN A 367 -7.48 -14.23 11.70
C ASN A 367 -6.40 -14.97 12.49
N MET A 368 -6.71 -15.36 13.73
CA MET A 368 -5.75 -16.04 14.60
C MET A 368 -5.24 -17.38 14.04
N ASN A 369 -6.03 -18.07 13.22
CA ASN A 369 -5.55 -19.30 12.58
C ASN A 369 -4.42 -19.01 11.58
N ASN A 370 -4.55 -17.94 10.78
CA ASN A 370 -3.52 -17.50 9.86
C ASN A 370 -2.29 -16.97 10.60
N ILE A 371 -2.50 -16.16 11.64
CA ILE A 371 -1.43 -15.65 12.51
C ILE A 371 -0.64 -16.81 13.14
N ASN A 372 -1.34 -17.82 13.68
CA ASN A 372 -0.71 -19.02 14.25
C ASN A 372 0.05 -19.83 13.17
N ALA A 373 -0.50 -19.95 11.97
CA ALA A 373 0.19 -20.59 10.84
C ALA A 373 1.48 -19.87 10.45
N LEU A 374 1.45 -18.54 10.40
CA LEU A 374 2.64 -17.69 10.16
C LEU A 374 3.69 -17.89 11.27
N MET A 375 3.28 -17.87 12.54
CA MET A 375 4.19 -18.13 13.66
C MET A 375 4.82 -19.52 13.59
N LYS A 376 3.99 -20.55 13.39
CA LYS A 376 4.46 -21.95 13.28
C LYS A 376 5.46 -22.13 12.13
N LYS A 377 5.27 -21.42 11.03
CA LYS A 377 6.14 -21.50 9.85
C LYS A 377 7.46 -20.77 10.05
N HIS A 378 7.44 -19.56 10.61
CA HIS A 378 8.58 -18.66 10.56
C HIS A 378 9.40 -18.57 11.85
N PHE A 379 8.79 -18.71 13.04
CA PHE A 379 9.53 -18.60 14.30
C PHE A 379 10.65 -19.63 14.44
N PRO A 380 10.48 -20.91 14.04
CA PRO A 380 11.56 -21.89 14.13
C PRO A 380 12.79 -21.57 13.28
N ILE A 381 12.67 -20.68 12.29
CA ILE A 381 13.79 -20.33 11.39
C ILE A 381 14.89 -19.57 12.13
N ILE A 382 14.52 -18.73 13.10
CA ILE A 382 15.45 -17.85 13.83
C ILE A 382 15.43 -18.18 15.30
N LYS A 383 16.59 -18.51 15.85
CA LYS A 383 16.76 -18.76 17.29
C LYS A 383 16.43 -17.51 18.10
N GLY A 384 15.58 -17.70 19.12
CA GLY A 384 15.24 -16.63 20.07
C GLY A 384 14.02 -15.78 19.68
N LEU A 385 13.28 -16.15 18.65
CA LEU A 385 11.93 -15.61 18.41
C LEU A 385 10.89 -16.44 19.16
N SER A 386 9.89 -15.76 19.72
CA SER A 386 8.78 -16.40 20.43
C SER A 386 7.49 -15.58 20.30
N PRO A 387 6.31 -16.19 20.53
CA PRO A 387 5.03 -15.46 20.56
C PRO A 387 4.99 -14.30 21.56
N ALA A 388 5.74 -14.38 22.66
CA ALA A 388 5.85 -13.30 23.64
C ALA A 388 6.50 -12.02 23.11
N ASP A 389 7.15 -12.07 21.95
CA ASP A 389 7.79 -10.93 21.31
C ASP A 389 6.82 -10.14 20.41
N VAL A 390 5.65 -10.66 20.16
CA VAL A 390 4.64 -10.01 19.32
C VAL A 390 4.12 -8.76 20.00
N ILE A 391 4.07 -7.65 19.26
CA ILE A 391 3.53 -6.38 19.73
C ILE A 391 2.24 -5.97 19.03
N THR A 392 2.05 -6.37 17.77
CA THR A 392 0.82 -6.09 17.03
C THR A 392 0.70 -6.95 15.77
N TYR A 393 -0.51 -6.98 15.22
CA TYR A 393 -0.85 -7.59 13.93
C TYR A 393 -1.46 -6.55 13.01
N CYS A 394 -1.35 -6.75 11.71
CA CYS A 394 -2.12 -5.99 10.74
C CYS A 394 -2.42 -6.83 9.50
N ALA A 395 -3.43 -6.40 8.74
CA ALA A 395 -3.77 -6.99 7.46
C ALA A 395 -3.85 -5.93 6.38
N GLY A 396 -3.40 -6.26 5.17
CA GLY A 396 -3.50 -5.43 3.97
C GLY A 396 -4.21 -6.16 2.85
N ILE A 397 -4.91 -5.42 1.99
CA ILE A 397 -5.67 -5.97 0.88
C ILE A 397 -5.01 -5.51 -0.43
N ARG A 398 -4.56 -6.47 -1.22
CA ARG A 398 -3.91 -6.24 -2.51
C ARG A 398 -4.95 -6.11 -3.61
N ALA A 399 -4.74 -5.16 -4.52
CA ALA A 399 -5.55 -4.98 -5.73
C ALA A 399 -5.09 -5.98 -6.81
N ALA A 400 -5.47 -7.25 -6.69
CA ALA A 400 -5.07 -8.28 -7.64
C ALA A 400 -6.02 -8.33 -8.85
N THR A 401 -5.46 -8.41 -10.06
CA THR A 401 -6.18 -8.72 -11.29
C THR A 401 -6.06 -10.20 -11.62
N TYR A 402 -6.96 -10.74 -12.43
CA TYR A 402 -6.89 -12.13 -12.87
C TYR A 402 -5.65 -12.42 -13.73
N GLU A 403 -5.19 -11.43 -14.49
CA GLU A 403 -4.00 -11.47 -15.34
C GLU A 403 -2.69 -11.51 -14.54
N GLU A 404 -2.77 -11.20 -13.24
CA GLU A 404 -1.60 -11.10 -12.35
C GLU A 404 -0.56 -10.09 -12.86
N ASP A 405 -0.99 -9.01 -13.54
CA ASP A 405 -0.11 -7.95 -14.03
C ASP A 405 -0.69 -6.56 -13.74
N PHE A 406 0.11 -5.50 -13.93
CA PHE A 406 -0.31 -4.12 -13.73
C PHE A 406 -1.04 -3.56 -14.95
N VAL A 407 -2.02 -2.71 -14.71
CA VAL A 407 -2.74 -1.92 -15.72
C VAL A 407 -2.16 -0.50 -15.71
N ILE A 408 -1.19 -0.23 -16.59
CA ILE A 408 -0.47 1.04 -16.70
C ILE A 408 -0.62 1.51 -18.15
N GLU A 409 -1.60 2.37 -18.43
CA GLU A 409 -1.91 2.80 -19.78
C GLU A 409 -2.97 3.91 -19.83
N ARG A 410 -3.08 4.60 -20.98
CA ARG A 410 -4.23 5.46 -21.30
C ARG A 410 -5.43 4.60 -21.63
N SER A 411 -6.62 5.04 -21.25
CA SER A 411 -7.88 4.40 -21.69
C SER A 411 -8.00 4.44 -23.22
N GLU A 412 -8.54 3.36 -23.78
CA GLU A 412 -8.87 3.28 -25.21
C GLU A 412 -10.22 3.93 -25.53
N CYS A 413 -11.13 3.94 -24.55
CA CYS A 413 -12.50 4.46 -24.70
C CYS A 413 -12.66 5.90 -24.18
N VAL A 414 -11.83 6.32 -23.22
CA VAL A 414 -11.95 7.62 -22.56
C VAL A 414 -10.62 8.37 -22.67
N GLY A 415 -10.53 9.26 -23.64
CA GLY A 415 -9.28 9.85 -24.11
C GLY A 415 -8.48 10.65 -23.06
N ASN A 416 -9.09 11.08 -21.96
CA ASN A 416 -8.42 11.79 -20.87
C ASN A 416 -8.39 11.01 -19.54
N LEU A 417 -8.55 9.68 -19.60
CA LEU A 417 -8.39 8.78 -18.45
C LEU A 417 -7.09 7.97 -18.58
N VAL A 418 -6.32 7.89 -17.51
CA VAL A 418 -5.08 7.11 -17.41
C VAL A 418 -5.20 6.15 -16.24
N TYR A 419 -4.80 4.91 -16.43
CA TYR A 419 -4.86 3.85 -15.43
C TYR A 419 -3.50 3.61 -14.78
N ALA A 420 -3.49 3.57 -13.45
CA ALA A 420 -2.43 3.05 -12.60
C ALA A 420 -3.06 2.04 -11.62
N ALA A 421 -3.54 0.92 -12.17
CA ALA A 421 -4.43 -0.03 -11.50
C ALA A 421 -3.85 -1.46 -11.45
N GLY A 422 -4.51 -2.37 -10.72
CA GLY A 422 -4.05 -3.75 -10.57
C GLY A 422 -2.70 -3.88 -9.84
N ILE A 423 -2.31 -2.86 -9.08
CA ILE A 423 -0.99 -2.76 -8.48
C ILE A 423 -0.97 -3.52 -7.15
N GLN A 424 -0.66 -4.80 -7.25
CA GLN A 424 -0.37 -5.70 -6.13
C GLN A 424 1.15 -5.84 -5.91
N SER A 425 1.62 -6.77 -5.06
CA SER A 425 3.06 -7.04 -4.91
C SER A 425 3.70 -7.42 -6.27
N PRO A 426 4.83 -6.79 -6.62
CA PRO A 426 5.70 -5.89 -5.87
C PRO A 426 5.44 -4.39 -6.10
N GLY A 427 4.19 -3.96 -6.06
CA GLY A 427 3.77 -2.60 -6.41
C GLY A 427 4.50 -1.51 -5.63
N PHE A 428 4.77 -1.72 -4.34
CA PHE A 428 5.54 -0.77 -3.54
C PHE A 428 6.94 -0.53 -4.14
N ALA A 429 7.67 -1.58 -4.45
CA ALA A 429 8.99 -1.47 -5.10
C ALA A 429 8.91 -0.90 -6.53
N SER A 430 7.78 -1.04 -7.21
CA SER A 430 7.56 -0.58 -8.58
C SER A 430 7.08 0.88 -8.66
N ALA A 431 6.59 1.44 -7.57
CA ALA A 431 5.88 2.73 -7.55
C ALA A 431 6.64 3.89 -8.21
N PRO A 432 7.96 4.08 -7.99
CA PRO A 432 8.70 5.16 -8.65
C PRO A 432 8.69 5.04 -10.18
N ALA A 433 8.94 3.83 -10.68
CA ALA A 433 8.98 3.59 -12.13
C ALA A 433 7.60 3.68 -12.80
N ILE A 434 6.55 3.25 -12.06
CA ILE A 434 5.16 3.45 -12.48
C ILE A 434 4.85 4.94 -12.56
N ALA A 435 5.27 5.73 -11.58
CA ALA A 435 5.01 7.16 -11.55
C ALA A 435 5.66 7.90 -12.74
N GLU A 436 6.91 7.57 -13.09
CA GLU A 436 7.56 8.12 -14.29
C GLU A 436 6.82 7.72 -15.59
N GLU A 437 6.28 6.51 -15.67
CA GLU A 437 5.55 6.09 -16.86
C GLU A 437 4.19 6.79 -16.98
N ILE A 438 3.46 6.90 -15.88
CA ILE A 438 2.18 7.62 -15.84
C ILE A 438 2.37 9.11 -16.12
N GLU A 439 3.45 9.70 -15.61
CA GLU A 439 3.80 11.10 -15.90
C GLU A 439 3.95 11.30 -17.41
N LYS A 440 4.70 10.45 -18.12
CA LYS A 440 4.87 10.52 -19.57
C LYS A 440 3.54 10.40 -20.32
N ILE A 441 2.69 9.43 -19.91
CA ILE A 441 1.36 9.24 -20.51
C ILE A 441 0.47 10.46 -20.27
N ALA A 442 0.41 10.97 -19.05
CA ALA A 442 -0.42 12.12 -18.68
C ALA A 442 0.04 13.40 -19.38
N CYS A 443 1.35 13.67 -19.44
CA CYS A 443 1.90 14.81 -20.17
C CYS A 443 1.62 14.72 -21.67
N LYS A 444 1.66 13.52 -22.26
CA LYS A 444 1.28 13.32 -23.66
C LYS A 444 -0.20 13.64 -23.90
N VAL A 445 -1.09 13.19 -23.02
CA VAL A 445 -2.53 13.50 -23.10
C VAL A 445 -2.78 15.00 -22.91
N LEU A 446 -2.11 15.65 -21.96
CA LEU A 446 -2.23 17.09 -21.74
C LEU A 446 -1.73 17.90 -22.92
N SER A 447 -0.65 17.46 -23.60
CA SER A 447 -0.10 18.17 -24.75
C SER A 447 -1.05 18.22 -25.97
N GLU A 448 -2.10 17.41 -25.98
CA GLU A 448 -3.18 17.48 -26.97
C GLU A 448 -4.10 18.70 -26.78
N VAL A 449 -4.11 19.33 -25.57
CA VAL A 449 -5.03 20.40 -25.19
C VAL A 449 -4.37 21.62 -24.59
N MET A 450 -3.10 21.53 -24.20
CA MET A 450 -2.32 22.65 -23.64
C MET A 450 -0.82 22.44 -23.80
N GLU A 451 -0.04 23.52 -23.68
CA GLU A 451 1.41 23.41 -23.61
C GLU A 451 1.86 22.94 -22.22
N VAL A 452 2.67 21.87 -22.14
CA VAL A 452 3.24 21.32 -20.91
C VAL A 452 4.67 21.80 -20.74
N LYS A 453 4.91 22.65 -19.74
CA LYS A 453 6.23 23.25 -19.46
C LYS A 453 6.81 22.75 -18.15
N ALA A 454 8.11 22.45 -18.13
CA ALA A 454 8.81 22.13 -16.89
C ALA A 454 8.85 23.31 -15.92
N LYS A 455 8.84 23.03 -14.62
CA LYS A 455 9.10 24.03 -13.59
C LYS A 455 10.60 24.30 -13.49
N GLU A 456 10.99 25.56 -13.48
CA GLU A 456 12.38 25.98 -13.30
C GLU A 456 12.85 25.79 -11.84
N ASN A 457 11.95 25.98 -10.89
CA ASN A 457 12.21 25.96 -9.44
C ASN A 457 11.65 24.70 -8.75
N TRP A 458 11.60 23.57 -9.46
CA TRP A 458 11.17 22.33 -8.83
C TRP A 458 12.16 21.87 -7.76
N LYS A 459 11.63 21.54 -6.57
CA LYS A 459 12.41 21.12 -5.41
C LYS A 459 12.36 19.60 -5.24
N PRO A 460 13.44 18.87 -5.58
CA PRO A 460 13.45 17.41 -5.43
C PRO A 460 13.53 16.96 -3.97
N ARG A 461 14.11 17.79 -3.10
CA ARG A 461 14.38 17.44 -1.70
C ARG A 461 13.27 17.90 -0.77
N ARG A 462 12.87 17.02 0.13
CA ARG A 462 11.90 17.27 1.19
C ARG A 462 12.62 17.49 2.53
N LYS A 463 12.11 18.39 3.35
CA LYS A 463 12.49 18.50 4.77
C LYS A 463 11.65 17.51 5.58
N ALA A 464 12.28 16.48 6.16
CA ALA A 464 11.60 15.52 7.05
C ALA A 464 11.52 16.04 8.49
N ILE A 465 10.56 15.50 9.25
CA ILE A 465 10.52 15.67 10.70
C ILE A 465 11.79 15.05 11.31
N PRO A 466 12.53 15.77 12.15
CA PRO A 466 13.72 15.25 12.82
C PRO A 466 13.40 14.00 13.66
N ASP A 467 14.15 12.92 13.51
CA ASP A 467 14.04 11.72 14.36
C ASP A 467 15.17 11.75 15.39
N LEU A 468 14.91 12.33 16.56
CA LEU A 468 15.91 12.51 17.60
C LEU A 468 16.52 11.19 18.07
N SER A 469 15.80 10.09 17.99
CA SER A 469 16.29 8.78 18.43
C SER A 469 17.50 8.27 17.62
N LYS A 470 17.68 8.81 16.41
CA LYS A 470 18.74 8.44 15.45
C LYS A 470 19.88 9.46 15.35
N MET A 471 19.80 10.58 16.09
CA MET A 471 20.79 11.66 16.05
C MET A 471 21.84 11.54 17.13
N ASP A 472 23.03 12.08 16.86
CA ASP A 472 24.07 12.25 17.87
C ASP A 472 23.68 13.32 18.91
N TYR A 473 24.47 13.39 19.99
CA TYR A 473 24.18 14.29 21.10
C TYR A 473 24.23 15.76 20.72
N GLU A 474 25.19 16.18 19.90
CA GLU A 474 25.39 17.58 19.54
C GLU A 474 24.23 18.09 18.66
N THR A 475 23.89 17.34 17.62
CA THR A 475 22.76 17.63 16.74
C THR A 475 21.44 17.69 17.52
N ARG A 476 21.24 16.73 18.44
CA ARG A 476 20.05 16.70 19.31
C ARG A 476 19.98 17.92 20.23
N SER A 477 21.10 18.28 20.86
CA SER A 477 21.20 19.44 21.75
C SER A 477 20.91 20.74 21.02
N LYS A 478 21.37 20.88 19.76
CA LYS A 478 21.08 22.05 18.93
C LYS A 478 19.57 22.17 18.66
N ILE A 479 18.93 21.11 18.21
CA ILE A 479 17.49 21.09 17.91
C ILE A 479 16.68 21.44 19.17
N ILE A 480 17.03 20.87 20.33
CA ILE A 480 16.34 21.15 21.61
C ILE A 480 16.52 22.61 22.03
N LYS A 481 17.68 23.21 21.80
CA LYS A 481 17.89 24.64 22.08
C LYS A 481 17.06 25.54 21.17
N GLU A 482 16.90 25.17 19.91
CA GLU A 482 16.07 25.90 18.94
C GLU A 482 14.58 25.75 19.23
N ASN A 483 14.14 24.53 19.61
CA ASN A 483 12.77 24.25 19.99
C ASN A 483 12.70 23.30 21.20
N PRO A 484 12.44 23.83 22.42
CA PRO A 484 12.42 23.05 23.67
C PRO A 484 11.42 21.87 23.67
N SER A 485 10.35 21.93 22.86
CA SER A 485 9.38 20.81 22.75
C SER A 485 10.05 19.50 22.31
N TYR A 486 11.16 19.56 21.61
CA TYR A 486 11.96 18.37 21.25
C TYR A 486 12.67 17.73 22.44
N GLY A 487 12.82 18.47 23.56
CA GLY A 487 13.36 17.92 24.83
C GLY A 487 12.34 17.15 25.66
N GLU A 488 11.05 17.26 25.37
CA GLU A 488 9.96 16.60 26.10
C GLU A 488 9.64 15.22 25.49
N ILE A 489 10.11 14.12 26.10
CA ILE A 489 9.86 12.77 25.61
C ILE A 489 8.44 12.31 25.99
N VAL A 490 7.59 12.13 25.00
CA VAL A 490 6.19 11.65 25.14
C VAL A 490 6.13 10.12 25.05
N CYS A 491 6.70 9.53 24.01
CA CYS A 491 6.71 8.07 23.84
C CYS A 491 8.06 7.48 24.24
N ARG A 492 8.16 6.90 25.45
CA ARG A 492 9.41 6.32 25.97
C ARG A 492 9.87 5.09 25.21
N CYS A 493 8.95 4.27 24.67
CA CYS A 493 9.30 3.04 23.95
C CYS A 493 10.01 3.33 22.62
N GLU A 494 9.64 4.42 21.96
CA GLU A 494 10.16 4.81 20.64
C GLU A 494 11.10 6.03 20.71
N GLY A 495 11.16 6.72 21.86
CA GLY A 495 11.96 7.93 22.04
C GLY A 495 11.38 9.17 21.35
N THR A 496 10.07 9.18 21.08
CA THR A 496 9.40 10.26 20.35
C THR A 496 9.13 11.44 21.27
N SER A 497 9.53 12.64 20.86
CA SER A 497 9.33 13.89 21.58
C SER A 497 7.99 14.57 21.23
N LYS A 498 7.61 15.57 22.05
CA LYS A 498 6.48 16.46 21.80
C LYS A 498 6.68 17.26 20.50
N GLY A 499 7.90 17.77 20.26
CA GLY A 499 8.22 18.52 19.05
C GLY A 499 7.98 17.71 17.77
N GLU A 500 8.38 16.42 17.74
CA GLU A 500 8.10 15.53 16.61
C GLU A 500 6.59 15.34 16.37
N ILE A 501 5.79 15.26 17.44
CA ILE A 501 4.33 15.11 17.34
C ILE A 501 3.70 16.39 16.80
N ILE A 502 4.11 17.56 17.29
CA ILE A 502 3.63 18.86 16.80
C ILE A 502 3.98 19.05 15.32
N ASP A 503 5.21 18.73 14.92
CA ASP A 503 5.62 18.81 13.51
C ASP A 503 4.81 17.84 12.62
N ALA A 504 4.40 16.69 13.12
CA ALA A 504 3.53 15.76 12.39
C ALA A 504 2.12 16.33 12.20
N ILE A 505 1.56 16.98 13.23
CA ILE A 505 0.25 17.62 13.16
C ILE A 505 0.27 18.77 12.15
N ASN A 506 1.34 19.59 12.13
CA ASN A 506 1.47 20.78 11.31
C ASN A 506 2.26 20.57 10.01
N SER A 507 2.44 19.31 9.56
CA SER A 507 3.16 18.97 8.33
C SER A 507 2.41 19.45 7.08
N LEU A 508 3.07 19.43 5.90
CA LEU A 508 2.48 19.83 4.60
C LEU A 508 1.22 18.99 4.24
N VAL A 509 1.15 17.76 4.73
CA VAL A 509 -0.07 16.94 4.74
C VAL A 509 -0.42 16.65 6.19
N PRO A 510 -1.20 17.52 6.84
CA PRO A 510 -1.47 17.46 8.27
C PRO A 510 -2.16 16.17 8.71
N VAL A 511 -1.99 15.81 9.98
CA VAL A 511 -2.66 14.64 10.56
C VAL A 511 -3.32 14.98 11.90
N TYR A 512 -4.57 14.54 12.05
CA TYR A 512 -5.40 14.86 13.21
C TYR A 512 -5.90 13.60 13.96
N THR A 513 -5.25 12.45 13.73
CA THR A 513 -5.60 11.18 14.36
C THR A 513 -4.41 10.57 15.08
N VAL A 514 -4.68 9.81 16.15
CA VAL A 514 -3.63 9.16 16.95
C VAL A 514 -2.81 8.18 16.11
N ASP A 515 -3.47 7.37 15.27
CA ASP A 515 -2.76 6.42 14.40
C ASP A 515 -1.99 7.12 13.25
N GLY A 516 -2.43 8.30 12.82
CA GLY A 516 -1.70 9.13 11.87
C GLY A 516 -0.37 9.64 12.45
N ILE A 517 -0.38 10.12 13.71
CA ILE A 517 0.83 10.47 14.46
C ILE A 517 1.72 9.25 14.65
N LYS A 518 1.15 8.12 15.10
CA LYS A 518 1.86 6.84 15.26
C LYS A 518 2.62 6.45 13.98
N ARG A 519 2.01 6.62 12.82
CA ARG A 519 2.61 6.27 11.54
C ARG A 519 3.72 7.23 11.10
N ARG A 520 3.61 8.54 11.42
CA ARG A 520 4.65 9.55 11.06
C ARG A 520 5.86 9.50 11.98
N VAL A 521 5.63 9.52 13.30
CA VAL A 521 6.68 9.68 14.31
C VAL A 521 6.75 8.53 15.32
N ARG A 522 6.01 7.44 15.09
CA ARG A 522 6.02 6.19 15.86
C ARG A 522 5.51 6.29 17.30
N ALA A 523 5.00 7.41 17.77
CA ALA A 523 4.36 7.48 19.10
C ALA A 523 3.23 6.44 19.20
N GLY A 524 3.31 5.52 20.17
CA GLY A 524 2.36 4.41 20.34
C GLY A 524 2.68 3.14 19.55
N MET A 525 3.80 3.06 18.77
CA MET A 525 4.16 1.86 18.01
C MET A 525 5.01 0.85 18.80
N GLY A 526 5.57 1.25 19.92
CA GLY A 526 6.40 0.37 20.75
C GLY A 526 5.59 -0.67 21.52
N ARG A 527 6.28 -1.46 22.36
CA ARG A 527 5.72 -2.64 23.06
C ARG A 527 4.40 -2.38 23.82
N CYS A 528 4.22 -1.19 24.41
CA CYS A 528 3.00 -0.88 25.16
C CYS A 528 1.81 -0.44 24.28
N GLN A 529 2.02 -0.28 22.96
CA GLN A 529 0.98 0.08 21.97
C GLN A 529 0.16 1.32 22.36
N GLY A 530 0.80 2.33 22.95
CA GLY A 530 0.14 3.58 23.36
C GLY A 530 -0.31 3.60 24.83
N GLY A 531 -0.21 2.49 25.56
CA GLY A 531 -0.68 2.40 26.95
C GLY A 531 -0.15 3.48 27.91
N PHE A 532 0.97 4.12 27.55
CA PHE A 532 1.55 5.22 28.34
C PHE A 532 1.38 6.59 27.67
N CYS A 533 1.63 6.67 26.37
CA CYS A 533 1.71 7.96 25.68
C CYS A 533 0.37 8.46 25.13
N LEU A 534 -0.65 7.61 25.02
CA LEU A 534 -1.93 7.97 24.39
C LEU A 534 -2.60 9.21 24.98
N PRO A 535 -2.75 9.36 26.31
CA PRO A 535 -3.37 10.56 26.89
C PRO A 535 -2.61 11.84 26.53
N THR A 536 -1.27 11.79 26.59
CA THR A 536 -0.43 12.95 26.24
C THR A 536 -0.52 13.29 24.75
N VAL A 537 -0.54 12.28 23.87
CA VAL A 537 -0.74 12.50 22.43
C VAL A 537 -2.09 13.13 22.14
N MET A 538 -3.15 12.70 22.84
CA MET A 538 -4.49 13.29 22.71
C MET A 538 -4.51 14.74 23.19
N ASN A 539 -3.86 15.06 24.33
CA ASN A 539 -3.75 16.44 24.82
C ASN A 539 -3.03 17.33 23.78
N ILE A 540 -1.90 16.87 23.23
CA ILE A 540 -1.18 17.64 22.19
C ILE A 540 -2.08 17.86 20.96
N LEU A 541 -2.85 16.85 20.55
CA LEU A 541 -3.81 17.01 19.45
C LEU A 541 -4.87 18.07 19.78
N CYS A 542 -5.43 18.07 21.00
CA CYS A 542 -6.40 19.08 21.44
C CYS A 542 -5.78 20.49 21.42
N ASP A 543 -4.59 20.64 21.97
CA ASP A 543 -3.88 21.91 22.04
C ASP A 543 -3.60 22.50 20.65
N GLU A 544 -3.11 21.66 19.71
CA GLU A 544 -2.76 22.10 18.36
C GLU A 544 -3.98 22.31 17.44
N THR A 545 -5.07 21.57 17.65
CA THR A 545 -6.24 21.62 16.75
C THR A 545 -7.42 22.42 17.30
N GLY A 546 -7.45 22.70 18.61
CA GLY A 546 -8.60 23.29 19.29
C GLY A 546 -9.80 22.34 19.43
N LEU A 547 -9.67 21.07 19.09
CA LEU A 547 -10.73 20.08 19.18
C LEU A 547 -10.88 19.59 20.64
N PRO A 548 -12.11 19.33 21.12
CA PRO A 548 -12.31 18.69 22.41
C PRO A 548 -11.79 17.25 22.39
N MET A 549 -11.40 16.72 23.54
CA MET A 549 -10.81 15.38 23.66
C MET A 549 -11.74 14.27 23.16
N THR A 550 -13.05 14.44 23.28
CA THR A 550 -14.08 13.53 22.76
C THR A 550 -14.15 13.49 21.23
N ALA A 551 -13.67 14.55 20.55
CA ALA A 551 -13.59 14.58 19.09
C ALA A 551 -12.32 13.89 18.53
N ILE A 552 -11.32 13.61 19.37
CA ILE A 552 -10.11 12.94 18.95
C ILE A 552 -10.40 11.49 18.57
N THR A 553 -10.03 11.13 17.35
CA THR A 553 -10.23 9.79 16.82
C THR A 553 -8.92 9.01 16.77
N LYS A 554 -9.04 7.68 16.85
CA LYS A 554 -7.89 6.79 16.67
C LYS A 554 -7.40 6.79 15.23
N LYS A 555 -8.32 6.66 14.27
CA LYS A 555 -8.03 6.51 12.83
C LYS A 555 -9.12 7.14 11.94
N GLY A 556 -9.73 8.24 12.40
CA GLY A 556 -10.81 8.93 11.69
C GLY A 556 -12.19 8.26 11.80
N ASN A 557 -13.17 8.82 11.10
CA ASN A 557 -14.54 8.36 11.04
C ASN A 557 -15.18 8.22 12.44
N ILE A 558 -15.64 7.02 12.82
CA ILE A 558 -16.31 6.72 14.12
C ILE A 558 -15.37 6.09 15.14
N SER A 559 -14.07 6.28 15.01
CA SER A 559 -13.08 5.69 15.92
C SER A 559 -12.70 6.61 17.08
N ASN A 560 -13.68 7.34 17.64
CA ASN A 560 -13.48 8.16 18.83
C ASN A 560 -12.91 7.31 19.98
N ILE A 561 -11.94 7.85 20.70
CA ILE A 561 -11.29 7.15 21.82
C ILE A 561 -12.12 7.32 23.09
N LEU A 562 -12.69 8.51 23.27
CA LEU A 562 -13.61 8.81 24.35
C LEU A 562 -15.01 8.99 23.77
N VAL A 563 -16.01 8.48 24.46
CA VAL A 563 -17.43 8.57 24.05
C VAL A 563 -18.02 9.89 24.54
N GLU A 564 -17.76 10.23 25.83
CA GLU A 564 -18.29 11.42 26.50
C GLU A 564 -17.41 11.78 27.70
N GLU A 565 -17.70 12.88 28.33
CA GLU A 565 -17.08 13.30 29.59
C GLU A 565 -17.74 12.57 30.78
N THR A 566 -16.91 11.98 31.65
CA THR A 566 -17.38 11.15 32.78
C THR A 566 -18.20 11.94 33.84
N LYS A 567 -18.05 13.26 33.87
CA LYS A 567 -18.75 14.15 34.83
C LYS A 567 -19.54 15.22 34.07
N ASN A 568 -20.37 14.81 33.11
CA ASN A 568 -21.27 15.73 32.44
C ASN A 568 -22.56 15.89 33.30
N SER A 569 -22.73 17.04 33.95
CA SER A 569 -23.87 17.33 34.81
C SER A 569 -25.23 17.17 34.12
N ALA A 570 -25.31 17.48 32.83
CA ALA A 570 -26.54 17.33 32.04
C ALA A 570 -26.95 15.86 31.82
N ALA A 571 -25.99 14.93 31.69
CA ALA A 571 -26.28 13.49 31.56
C ALA A 571 -26.74 12.88 32.90
N TYR A 572 -26.30 13.44 34.02
CA TYR A 572 -26.72 12.98 35.34
C TYR A 572 -28.16 13.40 35.69
N GLU A 573 -28.62 14.55 35.19
CA GLU A 573 -30.00 15.03 35.42
C GLU A 573 -31.06 14.26 34.64
N VAL A 574 -30.70 13.69 33.47
CA VAL A 574 -31.62 12.89 32.64
C VAL A 574 -31.90 11.50 33.26
N ASN A 575 -30.89 10.88 33.90
CA ASN A 575 -31.08 9.56 34.52
C ASN A 575 -31.82 9.60 35.88
N ILE A 576 -31.86 10.74 36.57
CA ILE A 576 -32.59 10.86 37.83
C ILE A 576 -34.10 11.03 37.58
N ASN A 577 -34.49 11.52 36.42
CA ASN A 577 -35.91 11.75 36.08
C ASN A 577 -36.60 10.55 35.41
N GLU A 578 -35.88 9.50 35.04
CA GLU A 578 -36.46 8.26 34.50
C GLU A 578 -36.68 7.16 35.55
N GLU A 579 -36.20 7.32 36.80
CA GLU A 579 -36.40 6.38 37.91
C GLU A 579 -37.37 6.86 39.00
N ILE A 580 -38.16 7.95 38.78
CA ILE A 580 -39.27 8.38 39.60
C ILE A 580 -40.56 8.35 38.74
#